data_fbe00e7cc0d1744a261d0257fe8b3820
#
_entry.id   fbe00e7cc0d1744a261d0257fe8b3820
#
_cell.length_a   1.000
_cell.length_b   1.000
_cell.length_c   1.000
_cell.angle_alpha   90.00
_cell.angle_beta   90.00
_cell.angle_gamma   90.00
#
_symmetry.space_group_name_H-M   'P 1'
#
loop_
_entity.id
_entity.type
_entity.pdbx_description
1 polymer ?
#
loop_
_entity_poly.entity_id
_entity_poly.type
_entity_poly.pdbx_seq_one_letter_code
_entity_poly.pdbx_strand_id
1 'polypeptide(L)'
;MPWLFSYGTLRDQRVQLATFGRPLDGEPDELTGVESSTAGPHANLAFNTRSDSRVRGMVFDVTDAELAAADDYERAANYTRRMVTLVSGRRAWVYVYDEQT
;
A
#
# COMPACT_ATOMS: atom_id res chain seq x y z
N MET A 1 2.85 0.23 -16.53
CA MET A 1 2.55 1.12 -15.39
C MET A 1 2.42 0.28 -14.14
N PRO A 2 3.10 0.63 -13.04
CA PRO A 2 2.98 -0.16 -11.82
C PRO A 2 1.61 0.02 -11.15
N TRP A 3 1.20 -1.01 -10.42
CA TRP A 3 0.02 -0.95 -9.56
C TRP A 3 0.47 -0.68 -8.13
N LEU A 4 -0.28 0.16 -7.42
CA LEU A 4 -0.05 0.47 -6.01
C LEU A 4 -1.30 0.13 -5.21
N PHE A 5 -1.18 -0.79 -4.26
CA PHE A 5 -2.27 -1.15 -3.35
C PHE A 5 -2.08 -0.41 -2.04
N SER A 6 -3.12 0.27 -1.60
CA SER A 6 -3.12 0.98 -0.32
C SER A 6 -4.26 0.53 0.57
N TYR A 7 -3.92 0.26 1.81
CA TYR A 7 -4.87 -0.03 2.89
C TYR A 7 -4.84 1.08 3.96
N GLY A 8 -4.12 2.17 3.69
CA GLY A 8 -3.88 3.26 4.65
C GLY A 8 -4.06 4.65 4.03
N THR A 9 -3.21 5.58 4.41
CA THR A 9 -3.37 7.01 4.12
C THR A 9 -3.28 7.38 2.64
N LEU A 10 -2.61 6.59 1.81
CA LEU A 10 -2.57 6.86 0.36
C LEU A 10 -3.93 6.72 -0.32
N ARG A 11 -4.94 6.23 0.39
CA ARG A 11 -6.34 6.23 -0.09
C ARG A 11 -7.02 7.59 0.11
N ASP A 12 -6.45 8.45 0.94
CA ASP A 12 -6.99 9.79 1.21
C ASP A 12 -6.61 10.73 0.06
N GLN A 13 -7.60 11.38 -0.54
CA GLN A 13 -7.40 12.26 -1.67
C GLN A 13 -6.46 13.42 -1.35
N ARG A 14 -6.50 13.95 -0.12
CA ARG A 14 -5.61 15.04 0.29
C ARG A 14 -4.15 14.57 0.31
N VAL A 15 -3.90 13.36 0.76
CA VAL A 15 -2.57 12.75 0.74
C VAL A 15 -2.12 12.54 -0.71
N GLN A 16 -3.02 12.06 -1.57
CA GLN A 16 -2.72 11.87 -2.99
C GLN A 16 -2.31 13.18 -3.67
N LEU A 17 -3.06 14.26 -3.42
CA LEU A 17 -2.74 15.57 -3.98
C LEU A 17 -1.38 16.08 -3.50
N ALA A 18 -1.08 15.91 -2.21
CA ALA A 18 0.20 16.34 -1.64
C ALA A 18 1.38 15.49 -2.15
N THR A 19 1.18 14.22 -2.39
CA THR A 19 2.24 13.27 -2.76
C THR A 19 2.44 13.20 -4.27
N PHE A 20 1.36 13.17 -5.04
CA PHE A 20 1.39 12.93 -6.49
C PHE A 20 1.01 14.14 -7.32
N GLY A 21 0.44 15.17 -6.71
CA GLY A 21 -0.05 16.35 -7.42
C GLY A 21 -1.38 16.12 -8.14
N ARG A 22 -2.02 14.98 -7.94
CA ARG A 22 -3.33 14.66 -8.55
C ARG A 22 -4.06 13.65 -7.68
N PRO A 23 -5.41 13.62 -7.73
CA PRO A 23 -6.14 12.50 -7.17
C PRO A 23 -5.95 11.26 -8.04
N LEU A 24 -5.93 10.09 -7.41
CA LEU A 24 -5.77 8.82 -8.12
C LEU A 24 -7.13 8.17 -8.30
N ASP A 25 -7.34 7.58 -9.48
CA ASP A 25 -8.47 6.70 -9.72
C ASP A 25 -8.08 5.30 -9.30
N GLY A 26 -8.86 4.70 -8.41
CA GLY A 26 -8.57 3.38 -7.91
C GLY A 26 -9.78 2.46 -7.96
N GLU A 27 -9.53 1.19 -7.75
CA GLU A 27 -10.56 0.17 -7.65
C GLU A 27 -10.40 -0.57 -6.33
N PRO A 28 -11.51 -1.02 -5.71
CA PRO A 28 -11.41 -1.87 -4.53
C PRO A 28 -10.69 -3.17 -4.88
N ASP A 29 -9.83 -3.62 -3.99
CA ASP A 29 -9.14 -4.89 -4.13
C ASP A 29 -8.82 -5.43 -2.74
N GLU A 30 -8.29 -6.63 -2.66
CA GLU A 30 -8.01 -7.28 -1.40
C GLU A 30 -6.68 -8.03 -1.47
N LEU A 31 -6.05 -8.16 -0.30
CA LEU A 31 -4.85 -8.98 -0.12
C LEU A 31 -5.17 -10.07 0.89
N THR A 32 -4.91 -11.33 0.53
CA THR A 32 -5.11 -12.47 1.41
C THR A 32 -3.82 -12.90 2.10
N GLY A 33 -3.95 -13.66 3.17
CA GLY A 33 -2.79 -14.16 3.93
C GLY A 33 -2.15 -13.09 4.79
N VAL A 34 -2.87 -12.01 5.08
CA VAL A 34 -2.40 -10.88 5.89
C VAL A 34 -3.51 -10.44 6.84
N GLU A 35 -3.12 -9.77 7.90
CA GLU A 35 -4.03 -9.13 8.86
C GLU A 35 -3.56 -7.72 9.12
N SER A 36 -4.51 -6.83 9.45
CA SER A 36 -4.16 -5.49 9.90
C SER A 36 -3.37 -5.57 11.20
N SER A 37 -2.33 -4.76 11.30
CA SER A 37 -1.43 -4.71 12.43
C SER A 37 -1.32 -3.28 12.96
N THR A 38 -1.03 -3.15 14.25
CA THR A 38 -0.77 -1.86 14.88
C THR A 38 0.72 -1.56 15.06
N ALA A 39 1.60 -2.38 14.51
CA ALA A 39 3.03 -2.10 14.49
C ALA A 39 3.29 -0.88 13.61
N GLY A 40 4.12 0.05 14.11
CA GLY A 40 4.44 1.27 13.38
C GLY A 40 3.47 2.42 13.65
N PRO A 41 3.78 3.62 13.11
CA PRO A 41 2.98 4.83 13.39
C PRO A 41 1.65 4.89 12.66
N HIS A 42 1.46 4.08 11.62
CA HIS A 42 0.25 4.01 10.81
C HIS A 42 -0.23 2.57 10.68
N ALA A 43 -1.23 2.34 9.84
CA ALA A 43 -1.69 0.99 9.53
C ALA A 43 -0.55 0.14 8.97
N ASN A 44 -0.51 -1.13 9.35
CA ASN A 44 0.50 -2.07 8.87
C ASN A 44 -0.16 -3.43 8.62
N LEU A 45 0.59 -4.31 7.96
CA LEU A 45 0.16 -5.67 7.65
C LEU A 45 1.06 -6.67 8.36
N ALA A 46 0.44 -7.69 8.93
CA ALA A 46 1.14 -8.88 9.41
C ALA A 46 1.04 -9.97 8.35
N PHE A 47 2.19 -10.42 7.85
CA PHE A 47 2.26 -11.51 6.87
C PHE A 47 2.37 -12.86 7.59
N ASN A 48 2.20 -13.95 6.82
CA ASN A 48 2.26 -15.33 7.33
C ASN A 48 1.17 -15.65 8.34
N THR A 49 0.02 -15.01 8.20
CA THR A 49 -1.16 -15.31 8.99
C THR A 49 -2.00 -16.39 8.29
N ARG A 50 -3.20 -16.61 8.79
CA ARG A 50 -4.12 -17.61 8.21
C ARG A 50 -4.41 -17.27 6.76
N SER A 51 -4.50 -18.30 5.92
CA SER A 51 -4.72 -18.13 4.47
C SER A 51 -6.09 -17.53 4.13
N ASP A 52 -7.04 -17.56 5.06
CA ASP A 52 -8.37 -16.97 4.88
C ASP A 52 -8.45 -15.53 5.40
N SER A 53 -7.40 -15.02 5.98
CA SER A 53 -7.34 -13.63 6.42
C SER A 53 -7.25 -12.69 5.23
N ARG A 54 -7.91 -11.54 5.31
CA ARG A 54 -7.96 -10.55 4.22
C ARG A 54 -7.85 -9.15 4.75
N VAL A 55 -7.21 -8.30 3.94
CA VAL A 55 -7.21 -6.85 4.16
C VAL A 55 -7.74 -6.19 2.88
N ARG A 56 -8.76 -5.36 3.03
CA ARG A 56 -9.36 -4.61 1.93
C ARG A 56 -8.64 -3.28 1.76
N GLY A 57 -8.57 -2.83 0.52
CA GLY A 57 -7.99 -1.54 0.19
C GLY A 57 -8.36 -1.12 -1.20
N MET A 58 -7.53 -0.24 -1.76
CA MET A 58 -7.70 0.28 -3.11
C MET A 58 -6.42 0.04 -3.90
N VAL A 59 -6.57 -0.31 -5.16
CA VAL A 59 -5.44 -0.46 -6.08
C VAL A 59 -5.48 0.67 -7.10
N PHE A 60 -4.32 1.28 -7.35
CA PHE A 60 -4.17 2.44 -8.22
C PHE A 60 -3.14 2.16 -9.31
N ASP A 61 -3.41 2.64 -10.50
CA ASP A 61 -2.44 2.67 -11.60
C ASP A 61 -1.62 3.95 -11.45
N VAL A 62 -0.32 3.82 -11.22
CA VAL A 62 0.57 4.97 -10.99
C VAL A 62 1.74 4.94 -11.97
N THR A 63 2.38 6.10 -12.16
CA THR A 63 3.60 6.18 -12.94
C THR A 63 4.81 5.79 -12.09
N ASP A 64 5.94 5.53 -12.74
CA ASP A 64 7.19 5.27 -12.02
C ASP A 64 7.61 6.46 -11.16
N ALA A 65 7.41 7.68 -11.66
CA ALA A 65 7.71 8.90 -10.90
C ALA A 65 6.79 9.03 -9.68
N GLU A 66 5.52 8.67 -9.81
CA GLU A 66 4.58 8.69 -8.69
C GLU A 66 4.95 7.64 -7.65
N LEU A 67 5.39 6.46 -8.08
CA LEU A 67 5.84 5.44 -7.15
C LEU A 67 7.09 5.89 -6.38
N ALA A 68 8.02 6.58 -7.05
CA ALA A 68 9.18 7.16 -6.37
C ALA A 68 8.78 8.21 -5.34
N ALA A 69 7.78 9.04 -5.64
CA ALA A 69 7.24 10.01 -4.69
C ALA A 69 6.59 9.34 -3.49
N ALA A 70 5.88 8.23 -3.72
CA ALA A 70 5.29 7.43 -2.64
C ALA A 70 6.39 6.82 -1.75
N ASP A 71 7.50 6.34 -2.36
CA ASP A 71 8.64 5.83 -1.59
C ASP A 71 9.17 6.89 -0.61
N ASP A 72 9.32 8.13 -1.07
CA ASP A 72 9.82 9.22 -0.22
C ASP A 72 8.84 9.52 0.91
N TYR A 73 7.55 9.58 0.59
CA TYR A 73 6.51 9.82 1.59
C TYR A 73 6.50 8.72 2.67
N GLU A 74 6.57 7.47 2.25
CA GLU A 74 6.47 6.33 3.16
C GLU A 74 7.76 6.10 3.94
N ARG A 75 8.92 6.39 3.35
CA ARG A 75 10.22 6.20 4.00
C ARG A 75 10.35 7.06 5.25
N ALA A 76 9.76 8.24 5.26
CA ALA A 76 9.77 9.13 6.42
C ALA A 76 9.15 8.47 7.67
N ALA A 77 8.26 7.49 7.48
CA ALA A 77 7.62 6.75 8.56
C ALA A 77 8.18 5.31 8.70
N ASN A 78 9.30 5.02 8.06
CA ASN A 78 9.95 3.70 8.04
C ASN A 78 9.12 2.62 7.34
N TYR A 79 8.37 2.98 6.32
CA TYR A 79 7.67 2.03 5.48
C TYR A 79 8.48 1.77 4.21
N THR A 80 8.51 0.52 3.79
CA THR A 80 9.14 0.08 2.54
C THR A 80 8.13 -0.69 1.71
N ARG A 81 8.33 -0.71 0.40
CA ARG A 81 7.38 -1.38 -0.48
C ARG A 81 7.77 -2.83 -0.73
N ARG A 82 6.75 -3.63 -0.93
CA ARG A 82 6.85 -5.06 -1.17
C ARG A 82 5.88 -5.44 -2.29
N MET A 83 6.31 -6.32 -3.19
CA MET A 83 5.45 -6.82 -4.26
C MET A 83 4.54 -7.92 -3.75
N VAL A 84 3.26 -7.82 -4.06
CA VAL A 84 2.25 -8.82 -3.68
C VAL A 84 1.34 -9.11 -4.87
N THR A 85 0.61 -10.22 -4.80
CA THR A 85 -0.45 -10.55 -5.75
C THR A 85 -1.79 -10.37 -5.04
N LEU A 86 -2.64 -9.53 -5.61
CA LEU A 86 -3.96 -9.23 -5.05
C LEU A 86 -4.98 -10.30 -5.45
N VAL A 87 -6.14 -10.28 -4.79
CA VAL A 87 -7.24 -11.21 -5.10
C VAL A 87 -7.66 -11.10 -6.56
N SER A 88 -7.62 -9.90 -7.13
CA SER A 88 -7.92 -9.67 -8.55
C SER A 88 -6.93 -10.32 -9.52
N GLY A 89 -5.77 -10.77 -9.03
CA GLY A 89 -4.69 -11.27 -9.86
C GLY A 89 -3.65 -10.21 -10.20
N ARG A 90 -3.89 -8.94 -9.90
CA ARG A 90 -2.91 -7.87 -10.14
C ARG A 90 -1.71 -8.05 -9.23
N ARG A 91 -0.53 -7.83 -9.79
CA ARG A 91 0.69 -7.71 -8.99
C ARG A 91 0.89 -6.24 -8.66
N ALA A 92 0.98 -5.94 -7.38
CA ALA A 92 0.99 -4.55 -6.90
C ALA A 92 2.03 -4.37 -5.80
N TRP A 93 2.53 -3.13 -5.70
CA TRP A 93 3.37 -2.73 -4.59
C TRP A 93 2.47 -2.37 -3.40
N VAL A 94 2.92 -2.74 -2.19
CA VAL A 94 2.26 -2.36 -0.95
C VAL A 94 3.33 -1.90 0.03
N TYR A 95 3.04 -0.86 0.80
CA TYR A 95 3.97 -0.35 1.81
C TYR A 95 3.71 -1.02 3.15
N VAL A 96 4.78 -1.49 3.77
CA VAL A 96 4.74 -2.15 5.07
C VAL A 96 5.80 -1.53 5.98
N TYR A 97 5.50 -1.50 7.28
CA TYR A 97 6.43 -0.95 8.26
C TYR A 97 7.65 -1.86 8.39
N ASP A 98 8.82 -1.25 8.33
CA ASP A 98 10.08 -1.97 8.49
C ASP A 98 10.46 -1.97 9.98
N GLU A 99 10.27 -3.11 10.62
CA GLU A 99 10.53 -3.26 12.05
C GLU A 99 11.99 -3.57 12.36
N GLN A 100 12.84 -3.73 11.34
CA GLN A 100 14.22 -4.17 11.52
C GLN A 100 15.22 -3.03 11.63
N THR A 101 14.78 -1.81 11.55
CA THR A 101 15.65 -0.64 11.69
C THR A 101 15.96 -0.31 13.12
#